data_4680dd6aad96a294b545e10cc2666618
#
_entry.id   4680dd6aad96a294b545e10cc2666618
#
_cell.length_a   1.000
_cell.length_b   1.000
_cell.length_c   1.000
_cell.angle_alpha   90.00
_cell.angle_beta   90.00
_cell.angle_gamma   90.00
#
_symmetry.space_group_name_H-M   'P 1'
#
loop_
_entity.id
_entity.type
_entity.pdbx_description
1 polymer ?
#
loop_
_entity_poly.entity_id
_entity_poly.type
_entity_poly.pdbx_seq_one_letter_code
_entity_poly.pdbx_strand_id
1 'polypeptide(L)'
;MYDPVKVQRKIGYTFRNQELLKEALMHRSFATEHNIKFDNQRLEFLGDAVLQIILTEHIFKRYPQFSEGDLTKIRSALANQSALAMLARRIDLGSALMLGRGELETGGNMRESTLSDTMESLLGAIMLDSDLDTARDIFLKIFAQEFPEPARMLQDLNPKGALQEYTQRKYRRQPEYHLVSVSGPDHNPVF
;
A
#
# COMPACT_ATOMS: atom_id res chain seq x y z
N MET A 1 -6.43 -19.79 -9.00
CA MET A 1 -6.10 -21.09 -8.35
C MET A 1 -4.93 -20.83 -7.42
N TYR A 2 -5.06 -21.15 -6.13
CA TYR A 2 -4.01 -20.98 -5.12
C TYR A 2 -2.67 -21.55 -5.59
N ASP A 3 -1.68 -20.69 -5.74
CA ASP A 3 -0.31 -21.08 -6.13
C ASP A 3 0.71 -20.41 -5.21
N PRO A 4 0.98 -21.01 -4.04
CA PRO A 4 1.90 -20.47 -3.06
C PRO A 4 3.35 -20.44 -3.55
N VAL A 5 3.74 -21.31 -4.47
CA VAL A 5 5.10 -21.36 -5.03
C VAL A 5 5.36 -20.12 -5.87
N LYS A 6 4.36 -19.70 -6.65
CA LYS A 6 4.45 -18.50 -7.48
C LYS A 6 4.64 -17.24 -6.63
N VAL A 7 3.86 -17.09 -5.54
CA VAL A 7 3.99 -15.94 -4.63
C VAL A 7 5.38 -15.91 -4.01
N GLN A 8 5.82 -17.01 -3.41
CA GLN A 8 7.14 -17.13 -2.78
C GLN A 8 8.29 -16.76 -3.73
N ARG A 9 8.23 -17.21 -4.98
CA ARG A 9 9.21 -16.86 -6.01
C ARG A 9 9.18 -15.37 -6.34
N LYS A 10 7.99 -14.77 -6.43
CA LYS A 10 7.82 -13.34 -6.75
C LYS A 10 8.36 -12.42 -5.67
N ILE A 11 8.15 -12.76 -4.40
CA ILE A 11 8.67 -11.99 -3.27
C ILE A 11 10.13 -12.33 -2.92
N GLY A 12 10.65 -13.46 -3.44
CA GLY A 12 12.00 -13.94 -3.15
C GLY A 12 12.16 -14.48 -1.72
N TYR A 13 11.07 -15.01 -1.14
CA TYR A 13 11.06 -15.56 0.21
C TYR A 13 10.30 -16.89 0.25
N THR A 14 10.88 -17.88 0.93
CA THR A 14 10.24 -19.19 1.13
C THR A 14 9.82 -19.31 2.59
N PHE A 15 8.52 -19.46 2.83
CA PHE A 15 7.96 -19.62 4.16
C PHE A 15 8.42 -20.94 4.81
N ARG A 16 8.85 -20.87 6.07
CA ARG A 16 9.12 -22.02 6.92
C ARG A 16 7.81 -22.69 7.34
N ASN A 17 6.81 -21.88 7.70
CA ASN A 17 5.45 -22.32 8.00
C ASN A 17 4.50 -21.94 6.85
N GLN A 18 4.20 -22.91 5.97
CA GLN A 18 3.33 -22.72 4.81
C GLN A 18 1.88 -22.37 5.18
N GLU A 19 1.43 -22.70 6.41
CA GLU A 19 0.08 -22.35 6.86
C GLU A 19 -0.07 -20.83 7.07
N LEU A 20 0.99 -20.12 7.45
CA LEU A 20 0.96 -18.64 7.52
C LEU A 20 0.74 -18.01 6.14
N LEU A 21 1.42 -18.51 5.10
CA LEU A 21 1.18 -18.04 3.74
C LEU A 21 -0.23 -18.36 3.27
N LYS A 22 -0.73 -19.55 3.58
CA LYS A 22 -2.08 -19.96 3.24
C LYS A 22 -3.13 -19.10 3.94
N GLU A 23 -2.94 -18.80 5.23
CA GLU A 23 -3.82 -17.91 6.00
C GLU A 23 -3.80 -16.49 5.39
N ALA A 24 -2.63 -15.95 5.07
CA ALA A 24 -2.51 -14.63 4.46
C ALA A 24 -3.22 -14.48 3.09
N LEU A 25 -3.30 -15.57 2.34
CA LEU A 25 -3.96 -15.61 1.02
C LEU A 25 -5.44 -16.04 1.09
N MET A 26 -5.96 -16.31 2.29
CA MET A 26 -7.33 -16.77 2.48
C MET A 26 -8.26 -15.61 2.83
N HIS A 27 -9.07 -15.19 1.88
CA HIS A 27 -10.10 -14.18 2.11
C HIS A 27 -11.26 -14.77 2.93
N ARG A 28 -11.90 -13.93 3.75
CA ARG A 28 -13.04 -14.31 4.59
C ARG A 28 -14.16 -15.03 3.83
N SER A 29 -14.44 -14.65 2.58
CA SER A 29 -15.49 -15.31 1.78
C SER A 29 -15.19 -16.78 1.54
N PHE A 30 -13.94 -17.13 1.28
CA PHE A 30 -13.50 -18.53 1.12
C PHE A 30 -13.61 -19.29 2.45
N ALA A 31 -13.12 -18.72 3.53
CA ALA A 31 -13.18 -19.32 4.85
C ALA A 31 -14.63 -19.63 5.25
N THR A 32 -15.54 -18.68 5.02
CA THR A 32 -16.98 -18.86 5.30
C THR A 32 -17.60 -19.97 4.46
N GLU A 33 -17.34 -19.99 3.15
CA GLU A 33 -17.89 -21.02 2.23
C GLU A 33 -17.42 -22.43 2.59
N HIS A 34 -16.20 -22.57 3.13
CA HIS A 34 -15.59 -23.85 3.46
C HIS A 34 -15.63 -24.20 4.96
N ASN A 35 -16.34 -23.42 5.79
CA ASN A 35 -16.40 -23.59 7.25
C ASN A 35 -15.00 -23.62 7.93
N ILE A 36 -14.07 -22.81 7.42
CA ILE A 36 -12.74 -22.63 8.00
C ILE A 36 -12.82 -21.53 9.05
N LYS A 37 -12.18 -21.72 10.20
CA LYS A 37 -12.28 -20.81 11.36
C LYS A 37 -11.30 -19.64 11.35
N PHE A 38 -10.43 -19.58 10.36
CA PHE A 38 -9.42 -18.53 10.22
C PHE A 38 -9.45 -17.97 8.79
N ASP A 39 -9.06 -16.73 8.66
CA ASP A 39 -8.91 -15.98 7.42
C ASP A 39 -7.77 -14.97 7.58
N ASN A 40 -7.56 -14.13 6.60
CA ASN A 40 -6.44 -13.19 6.57
C ASN A 40 -6.57 -11.97 7.51
N GLN A 41 -7.74 -11.70 8.10
CA GLN A 41 -7.99 -10.44 8.81
C GLN A 41 -7.07 -10.20 10.01
N ARG A 42 -6.68 -11.24 10.74
CA ARG A 42 -5.75 -11.09 11.87
C ARG A 42 -4.33 -10.79 11.41
N LEU A 43 -3.92 -11.37 10.30
CA LEU A 43 -2.62 -11.08 9.69
C LEU A 43 -2.61 -9.69 9.03
N GLU A 44 -3.71 -9.25 8.44
CA GLU A 44 -3.93 -7.89 7.95
C GLU A 44 -3.74 -6.86 9.08
N PHE A 45 -4.43 -7.04 10.20
CA PHE A 45 -4.27 -6.17 11.38
C PHE A 45 -2.81 -6.06 11.84
N LEU A 46 -2.08 -7.17 11.90
CA LEU A 46 -0.65 -7.16 12.25
C LEU A 46 0.19 -6.50 11.16
N GLY A 47 -0.10 -6.83 9.92
CA GLY A 47 0.63 -6.35 8.75
C GLY A 47 0.51 -4.86 8.52
N ASP A 48 -0.66 -4.24 8.80
CA ASP A 48 -0.80 -2.78 8.80
C ASP A 48 0.19 -2.14 9.78
N ALA A 49 0.27 -2.61 11.02
CA ALA A 49 1.22 -2.08 11.99
C ALA A 49 2.68 -2.24 11.52
N VAL A 50 3.03 -3.38 10.95
CA VAL A 50 4.36 -3.66 10.37
C VAL A 50 4.66 -2.71 9.21
N LEU A 51 3.71 -2.53 8.31
CA LEU A 51 3.79 -1.61 7.18
C LEU A 51 4.05 -0.17 7.65
N GLN A 52 3.29 0.30 8.64
CA GLN A 52 3.44 1.65 9.19
C GLN A 52 4.85 1.87 9.75
N ILE A 53 5.41 0.89 10.47
CA ILE A 53 6.79 0.97 10.99
C ILE A 53 7.80 1.02 9.85
N ILE A 54 7.70 0.13 8.88
CA ILE A 54 8.63 0.03 7.75
C ILE A 54 8.64 1.33 6.94
N LEU A 55 7.47 1.82 6.55
CA LEU A 55 7.35 3.05 5.79
C LEU A 55 7.84 4.26 6.57
N THR A 56 7.46 4.37 7.86
CA THR A 56 7.90 5.50 8.71
C THR A 56 9.42 5.54 8.81
N GLU A 57 10.06 4.42 9.12
CA GLU A 57 11.51 4.35 9.22
C GLU A 57 12.19 4.68 7.89
N HIS A 58 11.68 4.12 6.79
CA HIS A 58 12.23 4.34 5.45
C HIS A 58 12.21 5.82 5.05
N ILE A 59 11.03 6.48 5.14
CA ILE A 59 10.90 7.89 4.74
C ILE A 59 11.63 8.82 5.71
N PHE A 60 11.64 8.53 7.01
CA PHE A 60 12.37 9.30 8.01
C PHE A 60 13.87 9.34 7.72
N LYS A 61 14.47 8.18 7.41
CA LYS A 61 15.89 8.09 7.06
C LYS A 61 16.20 8.73 5.70
N ARG A 62 15.28 8.61 4.74
CA ARG A 62 15.49 9.07 3.37
C ARG A 62 15.37 10.60 3.23
N TYR A 63 14.51 11.22 4.04
CA TYR A 63 14.16 12.65 3.95
C TYR A 63 14.39 13.40 5.27
N PRO A 64 15.63 13.51 5.74
CA PRO A 64 15.94 14.17 7.03
C PRO A 64 15.59 15.66 7.05
N GLN A 65 15.36 16.27 5.89
CA GLN A 65 15.00 17.70 5.73
C GLN A 65 13.50 17.96 5.80
N PHE A 66 12.65 16.91 5.81
CA PHE A 66 11.19 17.09 5.77
C PHE A 66 10.61 17.26 7.17
N SER A 67 9.55 18.06 7.26
CA SER A 67 8.79 18.22 8.49
C SER A 67 8.00 16.95 8.84
N GLU A 68 7.58 16.82 10.10
CA GLU A 68 6.67 15.75 10.53
C GLU A 68 5.41 15.71 9.68
N GLY A 69 4.83 16.88 9.37
CA GLY A 69 3.65 16.98 8.53
C GLY A 69 3.86 16.45 7.10
N ASP A 70 5.03 16.71 6.50
CA ASP A 70 5.36 16.18 5.17
C ASP A 70 5.57 14.66 5.19
N LEU A 71 6.30 14.17 6.20
CA LEU A 71 6.50 12.75 6.38
C LEU A 71 5.18 12.00 6.59
N THR A 72 4.26 12.58 7.36
CA THR A 72 2.93 12.00 7.59
C THR A 72 2.09 11.95 6.31
N LYS A 73 2.14 12.99 5.46
CA LYS A 73 1.45 13.00 4.17
C LYS A 73 2.02 11.94 3.22
N ILE A 74 3.36 11.85 3.11
CA ILE A 74 4.01 10.83 2.28
C ILE A 74 3.61 9.44 2.76
N ARG A 75 3.73 9.16 4.06
CA ARG A 75 3.36 7.87 4.62
C ARG A 75 1.91 7.51 4.31
N SER A 76 0.97 8.43 4.54
CA SER A 76 -0.45 8.21 4.25
C SER A 76 -0.71 7.91 2.77
N ALA A 77 0.00 8.58 1.87
CA ALA A 77 -0.11 8.34 0.44
C ALA A 77 0.44 6.96 0.03
N LEU A 78 1.51 6.50 0.68
CA LEU A 78 2.16 5.22 0.40
C LEU A 78 1.46 4.03 1.07
N ALA A 79 0.76 4.27 2.18
CA ALA A 79 0.02 3.25 2.92
C ALA A 79 -1.47 3.20 2.55
N ASN A 80 -1.92 3.97 1.56
CA ASN A 80 -3.32 3.92 1.16
C ASN A 80 -3.63 2.68 0.31
N GLN A 81 -4.91 2.37 0.24
CA GLN A 81 -5.45 1.21 -0.46
C GLN A 81 -4.94 1.08 -1.91
N SER A 82 -4.94 2.17 -2.67
CA SER A 82 -4.52 2.15 -4.08
C SER A 82 -3.02 1.86 -4.24
N ALA A 83 -2.17 2.43 -3.37
CA ALA A 83 -0.73 2.19 -3.38
C ALA A 83 -0.42 0.72 -3.05
N LEU A 84 -1.05 0.16 -2.02
CA LEU A 84 -0.86 -1.24 -1.64
C LEU A 84 -1.40 -2.19 -2.70
N ALA A 85 -2.56 -1.89 -3.30
CA ALA A 85 -3.08 -2.68 -4.41
C ALA A 85 -2.16 -2.67 -5.64
N MET A 86 -1.47 -1.55 -5.91
CA MET A 86 -0.45 -1.47 -6.96
C MET A 86 0.71 -2.44 -6.68
N LEU A 87 1.25 -2.45 -5.46
CA LEU A 87 2.29 -3.38 -5.04
C LEU A 87 1.83 -4.84 -5.14
N ALA A 88 0.60 -5.12 -4.71
CA ALA A 88 -0.01 -6.46 -4.81
C ALA A 88 -0.13 -6.93 -6.27
N ARG A 89 -0.54 -6.05 -7.19
CA ARG A 89 -0.58 -6.35 -8.64
C ARG A 89 0.81 -6.62 -9.20
N ARG A 90 1.81 -5.88 -8.75
CA ARG A 90 3.21 -6.07 -9.18
C ARG A 90 3.72 -7.49 -8.97
N ILE A 91 3.36 -8.09 -7.86
CA ILE A 91 3.72 -9.47 -7.53
C ILE A 91 2.64 -10.49 -7.94
N ASP A 92 1.60 -10.05 -8.65
CA ASP A 92 0.48 -10.88 -9.12
C ASP A 92 -0.25 -11.62 -7.97
N LEU A 93 -0.39 -10.93 -6.84
CA LEU A 93 -0.94 -11.50 -5.60
C LEU A 93 -2.40 -11.96 -5.78
N GLY A 94 -3.19 -11.21 -6.57
CA GLY A 94 -4.58 -11.54 -6.85
C GLY A 94 -4.80 -12.91 -7.50
N SER A 95 -3.80 -13.43 -8.26
CA SER A 95 -3.89 -14.75 -8.88
C SER A 95 -3.77 -15.91 -7.88
N ALA A 96 -3.24 -15.63 -6.69
CA ALA A 96 -3.01 -16.64 -5.65
C ALA A 96 -4.07 -16.62 -4.54
N LEU A 97 -5.00 -15.64 -4.57
CA LEU A 97 -6.02 -15.49 -3.55
C LEU A 97 -7.00 -16.67 -3.53
N MET A 98 -7.35 -17.11 -2.33
CA MET A 98 -8.45 -18.00 -2.07
C MET A 98 -9.70 -17.17 -1.76
N LEU A 99 -10.63 -17.13 -2.71
CA LEU A 99 -11.90 -16.39 -2.65
C LEU A 99 -13.08 -17.36 -2.74
N GLY A 100 -14.16 -17.06 -2.04
CA GLY A 100 -15.44 -17.72 -2.28
C GLY A 100 -15.96 -17.43 -3.70
N ARG A 101 -16.81 -18.31 -4.24
CA ARG A 101 -17.29 -18.22 -5.62
C ARG A 101 -17.90 -16.88 -5.97
N GLY A 102 -18.83 -16.40 -5.14
CA GLY A 102 -19.48 -15.10 -5.40
C GLY A 102 -18.50 -13.93 -5.41
N GLU A 103 -17.50 -13.93 -4.54
CA GLU A 103 -16.47 -12.90 -4.50
C GLU A 103 -15.58 -12.95 -5.75
N LEU A 104 -15.23 -14.14 -6.19
CA LEU A 104 -14.44 -14.35 -7.41
C LEU A 104 -15.21 -13.93 -8.67
N GLU A 105 -16.49 -14.28 -8.79
CA GLU A 105 -17.35 -13.92 -9.91
C GLU A 105 -17.54 -12.41 -10.06
N THR A 106 -17.47 -11.67 -8.95
CA THR A 106 -17.55 -10.19 -8.96
C THR A 106 -16.19 -9.50 -9.11
N GLY A 107 -15.13 -10.24 -9.45
CA GLY A 107 -13.79 -9.72 -9.67
C GLY A 107 -13.05 -9.33 -8.38
N GLY A 108 -13.40 -9.96 -7.25
CA GLY A 108 -12.81 -9.67 -5.95
C GLY A 108 -11.29 -9.82 -5.92
N ASN A 109 -10.73 -10.71 -6.73
CA ASN A 109 -9.28 -10.90 -6.85
C ASN A 109 -8.52 -9.72 -7.48
N MET A 110 -9.24 -8.78 -8.11
CA MET A 110 -8.67 -7.57 -8.70
C MET A 110 -9.11 -6.29 -7.98
N ARG A 111 -10.00 -6.43 -6.99
CA ARG A 111 -10.52 -5.30 -6.22
C ARG A 111 -9.42 -4.71 -5.35
N GLU A 112 -9.30 -3.37 -5.32
CA GLU A 112 -8.23 -2.69 -4.60
C GLU A 112 -8.22 -2.99 -3.10
N SER A 113 -9.39 -3.01 -2.45
CA SER A 113 -9.48 -3.36 -1.03
C SER A 113 -8.93 -4.77 -0.76
N THR A 114 -9.39 -5.76 -1.51
CA THR A 114 -8.94 -7.15 -1.34
C THR A 114 -7.42 -7.30 -1.55
N LEU A 115 -6.88 -6.61 -2.54
CA LEU A 115 -5.44 -6.63 -2.84
C LEU A 115 -4.61 -5.92 -1.75
N SER A 116 -5.10 -4.79 -1.26
CA SER A 116 -4.50 -4.04 -0.15
C SER A 116 -4.43 -4.90 1.12
N ASP A 117 -5.58 -5.40 1.57
CA ASP A 117 -5.71 -6.22 2.78
C ASP A 117 -4.83 -7.48 2.70
N THR A 118 -4.74 -8.08 1.50
CA THR A 118 -3.86 -9.24 1.28
C THR A 118 -2.38 -8.87 1.31
N MET A 119 -2.00 -7.69 0.83
CA MET A 119 -0.61 -7.23 0.90
C MET A 119 -0.17 -7.01 2.34
N GLU A 120 -1.03 -6.42 3.17
CA GLU A 120 -0.80 -6.30 4.61
C GLU A 120 -0.74 -7.67 5.27
N SER A 121 -1.70 -8.55 5.00
CA SER A 121 -1.70 -9.91 5.53
C SER A 121 -0.43 -10.69 5.21
N LEU A 122 0.06 -10.56 3.97
CA LEU A 122 1.31 -11.18 3.54
C LEU A 122 2.50 -10.64 4.35
N LEU A 123 2.53 -9.33 4.59
CA LEU A 123 3.59 -8.70 5.38
C LEU A 123 3.56 -9.16 6.84
N GLY A 124 2.36 -9.25 7.44
CA GLY A 124 2.16 -9.82 8.77
C GLY A 124 2.61 -11.29 8.87
N ALA A 125 2.30 -12.09 7.84
CA ALA A 125 2.72 -13.48 7.76
C ALA A 125 4.25 -13.63 7.68
N ILE A 126 4.93 -12.81 6.86
CA ILE A 126 6.40 -12.82 6.74
C ILE A 126 7.04 -12.46 8.09
N MET A 127 6.52 -11.43 8.77
CA MET A 127 7.02 -11.04 10.08
C MET A 127 6.91 -12.18 11.12
N LEU A 128 5.79 -12.91 11.14
CA LEU A 128 5.60 -14.04 12.06
C LEU A 128 6.45 -15.26 11.69
N ASP A 129 6.70 -15.48 10.41
CA ASP A 129 7.52 -16.61 9.94
C ASP A 129 9.02 -16.36 10.10
N SER A 130 9.43 -15.09 10.19
CA SER A 130 10.83 -14.66 10.32
C SER A 130 11.00 -13.56 11.37
N ASP A 131 11.09 -12.31 10.91
CA ASP A 131 11.28 -11.11 11.73
C ASP A 131 10.93 -9.82 10.96
N LEU A 132 11.00 -8.68 11.65
CA LEU A 132 10.72 -7.36 11.07
C LEU A 132 11.73 -6.96 9.99
N ASP A 133 12.99 -7.32 10.15
CA ASP A 133 14.04 -6.94 9.19
C ASP A 133 13.85 -7.67 7.86
N THR A 134 13.53 -8.96 7.90
CA THR A 134 13.18 -9.74 6.71
C THR A 134 11.92 -9.19 6.02
N ALA A 135 10.88 -8.87 6.79
CA ALA A 135 9.66 -8.27 6.25
C ALA A 135 9.93 -6.91 5.58
N ARG A 136 10.78 -6.08 6.20
CA ARG A 136 11.25 -4.79 5.66
C ARG A 136 11.96 -4.97 4.33
N ASP A 137 12.95 -5.84 4.28
CA ASP A 137 13.78 -6.03 3.09
C ASP A 137 12.95 -6.51 1.89
N ILE A 138 12.04 -7.45 2.11
CA ILE A 138 11.13 -7.96 1.09
C ILE A 138 10.19 -6.84 0.63
N PHE A 139 9.54 -6.14 1.56
CA PHE A 139 8.63 -5.06 1.23
C PHE A 139 9.33 -3.94 0.45
N LEU A 140 10.46 -3.44 0.93
CA LEU A 140 11.19 -2.35 0.29
C LEU A 140 11.72 -2.72 -1.10
N LYS A 141 12.05 -3.99 -1.34
CA LYS A 141 12.44 -4.47 -2.66
C LYS A 141 11.29 -4.39 -3.68
N ILE A 142 10.06 -4.71 -3.26
CA ILE A 142 8.86 -4.57 -4.11
C ILE A 142 8.53 -3.09 -4.28
N PHE A 143 8.54 -2.35 -3.18
CA PHE A 143 8.19 -0.94 -3.07
C PHE A 143 9.06 -0.05 -3.98
N ALA A 144 10.38 -0.24 -3.98
CA ALA A 144 11.31 0.57 -4.75
C ALA A 144 11.07 0.51 -6.28
N GLN A 145 10.40 -0.52 -6.76
CA GLN A 145 10.07 -0.67 -8.18
C GLN A 145 8.89 0.21 -8.61
N GLU A 146 7.95 0.48 -7.70
CA GLU A 146 6.76 1.30 -7.99
C GLU A 146 6.92 2.74 -7.49
N PHE A 147 7.65 2.93 -6.39
CA PHE A 147 7.84 4.23 -5.75
C PHE A 147 9.33 4.59 -5.63
N PRO A 148 10.04 4.81 -6.77
CA PRO A 148 11.48 5.16 -6.72
C PRO A 148 11.73 6.51 -6.06
N GLU A 149 10.79 7.44 -6.16
CA GLU A 149 10.84 8.79 -5.57
C GLU A 149 9.56 9.12 -4.79
N PRO A 150 9.39 8.58 -3.57
CA PRO A 150 8.19 8.80 -2.74
C PRO A 150 7.85 10.27 -2.49
N ALA A 151 8.85 11.15 -2.42
CA ALA A 151 8.65 12.59 -2.18
C ALA A 151 7.87 13.30 -3.30
N ARG A 152 7.83 12.75 -4.52
CA ARG A 152 7.00 13.33 -5.60
C ARG A 152 5.52 13.33 -5.26
N MET A 153 5.07 12.39 -4.44
CA MET A 153 3.66 12.35 -3.99
C MET A 153 3.23 13.62 -3.24
N LEU A 154 4.16 14.33 -2.57
CA LEU A 154 3.83 15.63 -1.95
C LEU A 154 3.42 16.69 -2.98
N GLN A 155 4.06 16.68 -4.14
CA GLN A 155 3.76 17.65 -5.20
C GLN A 155 2.36 17.38 -5.79
N ASP A 156 2.03 16.10 -5.97
CA ASP A 156 0.74 15.67 -6.52
C ASP A 156 -0.41 15.89 -5.52
N LEU A 157 -0.14 15.70 -4.22
CA LEU A 157 -1.15 15.84 -3.16
C LEU A 157 -1.43 17.30 -2.76
N ASN A 158 -0.48 18.21 -2.98
CA ASN A 158 -0.62 19.62 -2.59
C ASN A 158 0.10 20.55 -3.55
N PRO A 159 -0.36 20.65 -4.82
CA PRO A 159 0.27 21.52 -5.81
C PRO A 159 0.27 23.01 -5.39
N LYS A 160 -0.78 23.44 -4.66
CA LYS A 160 -0.86 24.81 -4.11
C LYS A 160 0.22 25.06 -3.06
N GLY A 161 0.41 24.13 -2.13
CA GLY A 161 1.46 24.23 -1.11
C GLY A 161 2.86 24.16 -1.73
N ALA A 162 3.09 23.29 -2.70
CA ALA A 162 4.34 23.19 -3.43
C ALA A 162 4.70 24.53 -4.14
N LEU A 163 3.70 25.17 -4.76
CA LEU A 163 3.86 26.48 -5.38
C LEU A 163 4.18 27.55 -4.33
N GLN A 164 3.51 27.55 -3.18
CA GLN A 164 3.78 28.50 -2.09
C GLN A 164 5.21 28.35 -1.56
N GLU A 165 5.65 27.13 -1.29
CA GLU A 165 7.02 26.87 -0.83
C GLU A 165 8.06 27.29 -1.87
N TYR A 166 7.83 26.97 -3.14
CA TYR A 166 8.70 27.38 -4.22
C TYR A 166 8.83 28.90 -4.31
N THR A 167 7.72 29.61 -4.30
CA THR A 167 7.71 31.07 -4.41
C THR A 167 8.30 31.76 -3.17
N GLN A 168 8.00 31.25 -1.97
CA GLN A 168 8.58 31.70 -0.73
C GLN A 168 10.10 31.52 -0.71
N ARG A 169 10.59 30.36 -1.15
CA ARG A 169 12.04 30.06 -1.22
C ARG A 169 12.76 30.93 -2.23
N LYS A 170 12.18 31.07 -3.45
CA LYS A 170 12.83 31.73 -4.58
C LYS A 170 12.66 33.26 -4.55
N TYR A 171 11.48 33.75 -4.18
CA TYR A 171 11.09 35.16 -4.27
C TYR A 171 10.82 35.78 -2.91
N ARG A 172 10.85 35.03 -1.81
CA ARG A 172 10.49 35.47 -0.45
C ARG A 172 9.10 36.10 -0.37
N ARG A 173 8.17 35.65 -1.21
CA ARG A 173 6.78 36.12 -1.30
C ARG A 173 5.86 34.90 -1.47
N GLN A 174 4.64 35.05 -0.95
CA GLN A 174 3.58 34.08 -1.23
C GLN A 174 3.00 34.34 -2.63
N PRO A 175 2.53 33.32 -3.35
CA PRO A 175 1.83 33.51 -4.61
C PRO A 175 0.49 34.18 -4.38
N GLU A 176 0.12 35.10 -5.26
CA GLU A 176 -1.23 35.65 -5.31
C GLU A 176 -2.07 34.83 -6.27
N TYR A 177 -3.25 34.44 -5.82
CA TYR A 177 -4.18 33.63 -6.60
C TYR A 177 -5.33 34.48 -7.09
N HIS A 178 -5.53 34.53 -8.39
CA HIS A 178 -6.64 35.24 -9.02
C HIS A 178 -7.54 34.22 -9.69
N LEU A 179 -8.83 34.23 -9.33
CA LEU A 179 -9.83 33.41 -10.00
C LEU A 179 -10.07 33.95 -11.42
N VAL A 180 -9.68 33.20 -12.43
CA VAL A 180 -9.80 33.60 -13.84
C VAL A 180 -11.15 33.14 -14.42
N SER A 181 -11.53 31.88 -14.12
CA SER A 181 -12.82 31.32 -14.57
C SER A 181 -13.20 30.13 -13.69
N VAL A 182 -14.48 29.84 -13.64
CA VAL A 182 -14.99 28.60 -13.05
C VAL A 182 -15.82 27.92 -14.13
N SER A 183 -15.58 26.64 -14.36
CA SER A 183 -16.34 25.80 -15.28
C SER A 183 -16.58 24.42 -14.66
N GLY A 184 -17.50 23.66 -15.24
CA GLY A 184 -17.88 22.34 -14.71
C GLY A 184 -19.10 22.40 -13.79
N PRO A 185 -19.62 21.21 -13.37
CA PRO A 185 -20.75 21.13 -12.50
C PRO A 185 -20.41 21.54 -11.05
N ASP A 186 -21.41 22.00 -10.29
CA ASP A 186 -21.23 22.51 -8.90
C ASP A 186 -20.51 21.54 -7.95
N HIS A 187 -20.62 20.24 -8.20
CA HIS A 187 -19.97 19.20 -7.38
C HIS A 187 -18.56 18.82 -7.85
N ASN A 188 -18.10 19.36 -8.98
CA ASN A 188 -16.76 19.16 -9.50
C ASN A 188 -16.30 20.38 -10.34
N PRO A 189 -16.12 21.57 -9.71
CA PRO A 189 -15.74 22.77 -10.42
C PRO A 189 -14.27 22.69 -10.89
N VAL A 190 -14.02 23.20 -12.10
CA VAL A 190 -12.68 23.42 -12.64
C VAL A 190 -12.36 24.90 -12.55
N PHE A 191 -11.23 25.23 -11.91
CA PHE A 191 -10.76 26.59 -11.66
C PHE A 191 -9.64 26.97 -12.62
#